data_bfdb820085c3d9182ec9d5438dce93a4
#
_entry.id   bfdb820085c3d9182ec9d5438dce93a4
#
_cell.length_a   1.000
_cell.length_b   1.000
_cell.length_c   1.000
_cell.angle_alpha   90.00
_cell.angle_beta   90.00
_cell.angle_gamma   90.00
#
_symmetry.space_group_name_H-M   'P 1'
#
loop_
_entity.id
_entity.type
_entity.pdbx_description
1 polymer ?
#
loop_
_entity_poly.entity_id
_entity_poly.type
_entity_poly.pdbx_seq_one_letter_code
_entity_poly.pdbx_strand_id
1 'polypeptide(L)'
;QMQNNNVSSEVSEEEIKDIISNSSVSLDSLPLIRNGDNIPLYGNKSLTYNLSYLSSLGITSSNDISGIDTSYYENTDLSEIYDTVNKYASMYDVDPALVLAVIKAESNFDANATSGAGAIGLMQVMDFNLESLGVVNGYDIDENIRAGVSILKGYLDDCNGDIAMALMAYNAGPGTMMNRGVISSEHLYKMPLETQNYVPKVLTYYDEYNR
;
A
#
# COMPACT_ATOMS: atom_id res chain seq x y z
N GLN A 1 26.91 19.51 38.14
CA GLN A 1 25.66 19.79 37.43
C GLN A 1 26.02 20.08 35.97
N MET A 2 25.92 19.08 35.14
CA MET A 2 26.00 19.25 33.67
C MET A 2 24.57 19.18 33.16
N GLN A 3 24.04 20.29 32.66
CA GLN A 3 22.78 20.33 31.97
C GLN A 3 23.00 19.83 30.53
N ASN A 4 22.44 18.69 30.22
CA ASN A 4 22.27 18.22 28.83
C ASN A 4 21.14 19.04 28.20
N ASN A 5 21.49 20.06 27.43
CA ASN A 5 20.60 20.71 26.52
C ASN A 5 20.52 19.84 25.25
N ASN A 6 19.57 18.91 25.21
CA ASN A 6 19.14 18.28 23.98
C ASN A 6 18.21 19.29 23.26
N VAL A 7 18.77 20.17 22.46
CA VAL A 7 18.02 20.96 21.49
C VAL A 7 17.82 20.04 20.28
N SER A 8 16.68 19.35 20.21
CA SER A 8 16.17 18.86 18.95
C SER A 8 15.75 20.09 18.14
N SER A 9 16.59 20.52 17.22
CA SER A 9 16.20 21.54 16.23
C SER A 9 15.18 20.88 15.31
N GLU A 10 13.90 21.09 15.58
CA GLU A 10 12.85 20.84 14.60
C GLU A 10 13.08 21.81 13.45
N VAL A 11 13.46 21.27 12.30
CA VAL A 11 13.57 22.04 11.06
C VAL A 11 12.15 22.44 10.64
N SER A 12 11.94 23.70 10.33
CA SER A 12 10.60 24.20 9.96
C SER A 12 10.15 23.73 8.57
N GLU A 13 8.84 23.68 8.34
CA GLU A 13 8.27 23.36 7.02
C GLU A 13 8.85 24.25 5.89
N GLU A 14 9.14 25.49 6.21
CA GLU A 14 9.70 26.46 5.27
C GLU A 14 11.16 26.11 4.91
N GLU A 15 11.96 25.68 5.88
CA GLU A 15 13.34 25.24 5.65
C GLU A 15 13.39 23.95 4.80
N ILE A 16 12.42 23.04 4.99
CA ILE A 16 12.30 21.83 4.17
C ILE A 16 11.91 22.19 2.73
N LYS A 17 10.96 23.11 2.53
CA LYS A 17 10.57 23.59 1.20
C LYS A 17 11.73 24.28 0.49
N ASP A 18 12.53 25.04 1.22
CA ASP A 18 13.73 25.67 0.67
C ASP A 18 14.82 24.65 0.29
N ILE A 19 15.00 23.61 1.09
CA ILE A 19 15.93 22.50 0.80
C ILE A 19 15.51 21.80 -0.50
N ILE A 20 14.24 21.51 -0.66
CA ILE A 20 13.71 20.76 -1.81
C ILE A 20 13.60 21.64 -3.06
N SER A 21 13.21 22.92 -2.94
CA SER A 21 13.12 23.83 -4.09
C SER A 21 14.48 24.14 -4.72
N ASN A 22 15.56 24.02 -3.96
CA ASN A 22 16.93 24.21 -4.44
C ASN A 22 17.60 22.90 -4.91
N SER A 23 16.94 21.76 -4.77
CA SER A 23 17.34 20.47 -5.30
C SER A 23 16.57 20.15 -6.60
N SER A 24 17.10 19.30 -7.43
CA SER A 24 16.37 18.74 -8.58
C SER A 24 15.31 17.73 -8.20
N VAL A 25 15.06 17.50 -6.91
CA VAL A 25 14.10 16.55 -6.36
C VAL A 25 12.77 17.25 -6.12
N SER A 26 11.68 16.74 -6.72
CA SER A 26 10.33 17.20 -6.43
C SER A 26 9.86 16.68 -5.07
N LEU A 27 9.15 17.53 -4.33
CA LEU A 27 8.47 17.16 -3.08
C LEU A 27 7.54 15.95 -3.26
N ASP A 28 6.89 15.87 -4.42
CA ASP A 28 5.96 14.82 -4.77
C ASP A 28 6.65 13.47 -5.04
N SER A 29 7.98 13.49 -5.21
CA SER A 29 8.79 12.30 -5.46
C SER A 29 9.45 11.71 -4.20
N LEU A 30 9.31 12.35 -3.04
CA LEU A 30 9.87 11.83 -1.79
C LEU A 30 8.93 10.81 -1.14
N PRO A 31 9.43 9.65 -0.70
CA PRO A 31 8.61 8.69 0.00
C PRO A 31 8.14 9.32 1.31
N LEU A 32 6.82 9.36 1.49
CA LEU A 32 6.20 9.79 2.72
C LEU A 32 6.37 8.67 3.76
N ILE A 33 7.10 8.95 4.82
CA ILE A 33 7.39 7.97 5.87
C ILE A 33 6.62 8.34 7.14
N ARG A 34 5.86 7.38 7.67
CA ARG A 34 5.19 7.52 8.96
C ARG A 34 6.21 7.40 10.09
N ASN A 35 6.14 8.26 11.10
CA ASN A 35 6.89 8.24 12.37
C ASN A 35 7.70 6.96 12.62
N GLY A 36 8.92 6.91 12.07
CA GLY A 36 9.88 5.84 12.36
C GLY A 36 9.78 4.59 11.49
N ASP A 37 8.73 4.40 10.72
CA ASP A 37 8.52 3.22 9.89
C ASP A 37 8.63 3.58 8.41
N ASN A 38 9.11 2.65 7.58
CA ASN A 38 9.25 2.80 6.12
C ASN A 38 7.90 2.66 5.40
N ILE A 39 6.84 3.29 5.91
CA ILE A 39 5.49 3.22 5.36
C ILE A 39 5.09 4.58 4.83
N PRO A 40 4.70 4.70 3.55
CA PRO A 40 4.25 5.95 2.98
C PRO A 40 2.96 6.43 3.63
N LEU A 41 2.91 7.70 4.02
CA LEU A 41 1.72 8.38 4.52
C LEU A 41 1.01 9.08 3.38
N TYR A 42 -0.30 8.87 3.29
CA TYR A 42 -1.18 9.50 2.32
C TYR A 42 -2.21 10.39 2.98
N GLY A 43 -2.48 11.47 2.30
CA GLY A 43 -3.49 12.43 2.61
C GLY A 43 -2.89 13.82 2.93
N ASN A 44 -3.61 14.85 2.53
CA ASN A 44 -3.35 16.30 2.63
C ASN A 44 -3.12 16.80 4.07
N LYS A 45 -2.41 16.04 4.88
CA LYS A 45 -1.99 16.42 6.21
C LYS A 45 -0.50 16.66 6.17
N SER A 46 -0.18 17.96 6.20
CA SER A 46 1.11 18.56 6.50
C SER A 46 2.31 17.62 6.34
N LEU A 47 3.15 17.98 5.42
CA LEU A 47 4.49 17.46 5.21
C LEU A 47 5.30 17.30 6.53
N THR A 48 4.88 16.41 7.39
CA THR A 48 5.76 15.91 8.44
C THR A 48 6.65 14.86 7.81
N TYR A 49 7.57 15.31 6.97
CA TYR A 49 8.66 14.45 6.55
C TYR A 49 9.37 14.00 7.80
N ASN A 50 9.70 12.73 7.80
CA ASN A 50 10.47 12.18 8.87
C ASN A 50 11.88 12.78 8.82
N LEU A 51 12.06 13.89 9.53
CA LEU A 51 13.35 14.57 9.68
C LEU A 51 14.40 13.61 10.23
N SER A 52 14.00 12.60 10.98
CA SER A 52 14.90 11.56 11.45
C SER A 52 15.37 10.67 10.30
N TYR A 53 14.58 10.46 9.27
CA TYR A 53 15.00 9.74 8.07
C TYR A 53 15.96 10.59 7.22
N LEU A 54 15.62 11.83 6.93
CA LEU A 54 16.52 12.75 6.22
C LEU A 54 17.84 12.90 6.99
N SER A 55 17.79 13.04 8.31
CA SER A 55 18.97 13.08 9.17
C SER A 55 19.73 11.76 9.17
N SER A 56 19.07 10.61 9.11
CA SER A 56 19.72 9.29 9.00
C SER A 56 20.44 9.08 7.68
N LEU A 57 20.00 9.80 6.62
CA LEU A 57 20.67 9.89 5.33
C LEU A 57 21.80 10.94 5.33
N GLY A 58 22.05 11.62 6.45
CA GLY A 58 23.05 12.69 6.56
C GLY A 58 22.62 14.00 5.90
N ILE A 59 21.32 14.16 5.57
CA ILE A 59 20.79 15.36 4.94
C ILE A 59 20.47 16.36 6.05
N THR A 60 21.36 17.31 6.24
CA THR A 60 21.23 18.36 7.24
C THR A 60 21.17 19.77 6.60
N SER A 61 21.39 19.83 5.27
CA SER A 61 21.35 21.07 4.50
C SER A 61 21.03 20.81 3.03
N SER A 62 20.64 21.87 2.30
CA SER A 62 20.36 21.82 0.84
C SER A 62 21.55 21.32 0.01
N ASN A 63 22.77 21.38 0.53
CA ASN A 63 23.96 20.95 -0.18
C ASN A 63 24.21 19.42 -0.07
N ASP A 64 23.54 18.75 0.88
CA ASP A 64 23.75 17.33 1.13
C ASP A 64 23.00 16.43 0.14
N ILE A 65 22.07 17.01 -0.65
CA ILE A 65 21.20 16.26 -1.58
C ILE A 65 21.85 16.03 -2.94
N SER A 66 22.90 16.77 -3.30
CA SER A 66 23.53 16.72 -4.63
C SER A 66 24.19 15.39 -5.03
N GLY A 67 24.25 14.43 -4.12
CA GLY A 67 24.82 13.10 -4.35
C GLY A 67 23.88 11.93 -4.07
N ILE A 68 22.60 12.21 -3.77
CA ILE A 68 21.63 11.16 -3.49
C ILE A 68 21.20 10.55 -4.83
N ASP A 69 21.31 9.22 -4.93
CA ASP A 69 20.69 8.47 -6.01
C ASP A 69 19.15 8.55 -5.86
N THR A 70 18.56 9.49 -6.59
CA THR A 70 17.10 9.71 -6.61
C THR A 70 16.37 8.69 -7.49
N SER A 71 17.08 7.80 -8.20
CA SER A 71 16.46 6.81 -9.07
C SER A 71 15.49 5.87 -8.34
N TYR A 72 15.70 5.69 -7.04
CA TYR A 72 14.77 4.96 -6.16
C TYR A 72 13.47 5.75 -5.89
N TYR A 73 13.49 7.07 -6.03
CA TYR A 73 12.38 7.98 -5.76
C TYR A 73 11.66 8.46 -7.03
N GLU A 74 12.20 8.19 -8.20
CA GLU A 74 11.60 8.51 -9.50
C GLU A 74 10.51 7.51 -9.92
N ASN A 75 10.07 6.64 -9.00
CA ASN A 75 8.99 5.72 -9.30
C ASN A 75 7.64 6.46 -9.15
N THR A 76 7.30 7.22 -10.19
CA THR A 76 5.99 7.89 -10.34
C THR A 76 4.83 6.92 -10.15
N ASP A 77 5.01 5.66 -10.54
CA ASP A 77 4.02 4.61 -10.42
C ASP A 77 3.65 4.33 -8.94
N LEU A 78 4.61 4.38 -8.01
CA LEU A 78 4.31 4.17 -6.60
C LEU A 78 3.46 5.30 -6.00
N SER A 79 3.77 6.57 -6.31
CA SER A 79 2.96 7.70 -5.84
C SER A 79 1.53 7.58 -6.36
N GLU A 80 1.37 7.29 -7.66
CA GLU A 80 0.05 7.10 -8.28
C GLU A 80 -0.72 5.93 -7.64
N ILE A 81 -0.04 4.80 -7.38
CA ILE A 81 -0.65 3.64 -6.71
C ILE A 81 -1.22 4.04 -5.35
N TYR A 82 -0.45 4.75 -4.58
CA TYR A 82 -0.87 5.12 -3.25
C TYR A 82 -2.02 6.14 -3.25
N ASP A 83 -1.97 7.17 -4.10
CA ASP A 83 -3.05 8.14 -4.24
C ASP A 83 -4.35 7.46 -4.68
N THR A 84 -4.22 6.52 -5.61
CA THR A 84 -5.34 5.72 -6.11
C THR A 84 -5.90 4.79 -5.03
N VAL A 85 -5.04 4.16 -4.23
CA VAL A 85 -5.47 3.35 -3.07
C VAL A 85 -6.28 4.21 -2.10
N ASN A 86 -5.78 5.39 -1.71
CA ASN A 86 -6.51 6.27 -0.80
C ASN A 86 -7.86 6.72 -1.35
N LYS A 87 -7.90 7.05 -2.65
CA LYS A 87 -9.13 7.44 -3.35
C LYS A 87 -10.19 6.33 -3.24
N TYR A 88 -9.85 5.10 -3.61
CA TYR A 88 -10.83 4.02 -3.65
C TYR A 88 -11.08 3.38 -2.28
N ALA A 89 -10.08 3.32 -1.40
CA ALA A 89 -10.27 2.89 -0.02
C ALA A 89 -11.28 3.80 0.70
N SER A 90 -11.16 5.12 0.53
CA SER A 90 -12.13 6.08 1.07
C SER A 90 -13.50 5.95 0.42
N MET A 91 -13.57 5.74 -0.90
CA MET A 91 -14.83 5.64 -1.64
C MET A 91 -15.63 4.39 -1.25
N TYR A 92 -14.96 3.27 -1.03
CA TYR A 92 -15.57 1.98 -0.70
C TYR A 92 -15.60 1.66 0.80
N ASP A 93 -15.13 2.57 1.67
CA ASP A 93 -15.04 2.34 3.11
C ASP A 93 -14.23 1.07 3.45
N VAL A 94 -13.02 0.98 2.89
CA VAL A 94 -12.03 -0.07 3.14
C VAL A 94 -10.79 0.57 3.75
N ASP A 95 -10.13 -0.12 4.68
CA ASP A 95 -8.87 0.37 5.24
C ASP A 95 -7.78 0.40 4.15
N PRO A 96 -7.16 1.56 3.86
CA PRO A 96 -6.11 1.67 2.86
C PRO A 96 -4.89 0.79 3.17
N ALA A 97 -4.58 0.54 4.43
CA ALA A 97 -3.51 -0.36 4.83
C ALA A 97 -3.79 -1.81 4.40
N LEU A 98 -5.07 -2.24 4.45
CA LEU A 98 -5.45 -3.56 3.95
C LEU A 98 -5.32 -3.66 2.43
N VAL A 99 -5.71 -2.61 1.69
CA VAL A 99 -5.55 -2.57 0.23
C VAL A 99 -4.08 -2.66 -0.16
N LEU A 100 -3.21 -1.88 0.50
CA LEU A 100 -1.75 -1.92 0.28
C LEU A 100 -1.17 -3.31 0.58
N ALA A 101 -1.62 -3.96 1.65
CA ALA A 101 -1.20 -5.31 2.01
C ALA A 101 -1.57 -6.34 0.94
N VAL A 102 -2.77 -6.22 0.37
CA VAL A 102 -3.22 -7.06 -0.76
C VAL A 102 -2.33 -6.81 -1.98
N ILE A 103 -2.15 -5.55 -2.41
CA ILE A 103 -1.28 -5.20 -3.55
C ILE A 103 0.14 -5.75 -3.34
N LYS A 104 0.69 -5.60 -2.15
CA LYS A 104 2.02 -6.14 -1.81
C LYS A 104 2.09 -7.65 -1.94
N ALA A 105 1.06 -8.35 -1.52
CA ALA A 105 0.99 -9.82 -1.60
C ALA A 105 0.78 -10.32 -3.02
N GLU A 106 -0.05 -9.63 -3.81
CA GLU A 106 -0.48 -10.04 -5.15
C GLU A 106 0.58 -9.77 -6.22
N SER A 107 1.09 -8.54 -6.27
CA SER A 107 1.96 -8.07 -7.35
C SER A 107 3.31 -7.52 -6.88
N ASN A 108 3.50 -7.33 -5.58
CA ASN A 108 4.64 -6.56 -5.05
C ASN A 108 4.74 -5.16 -5.70
N PHE A 109 3.59 -4.51 -5.94
CA PHE A 109 3.45 -3.21 -6.60
C PHE A 109 3.82 -3.18 -8.09
N ASP A 110 3.84 -4.33 -8.77
CA ASP A 110 4.03 -4.40 -10.22
C ASP A 110 2.68 -4.30 -10.94
N ALA A 111 2.41 -3.14 -11.56
CA ALA A 111 1.19 -2.90 -12.32
C ALA A 111 1.08 -3.81 -13.56
N ASN A 112 2.19 -4.35 -14.05
CA ASN A 112 2.24 -5.23 -15.21
C ASN A 112 2.24 -6.72 -14.85
N ALA A 113 2.05 -7.06 -13.58
CA ALA A 113 2.05 -8.44 -13.11
C ALA A 113 0.94 -9.26 -13.78
N THR A 114 1.28 -10.47 -14.19
CA THR A 114 0.34 -11.45 -14.75
C THR A 114 0.59 -12.81 -14.13
N SER A 115 -0.45 -13.43 -13.57
CA SER A 115 -0.34 -14.78 -13.01
C SER A 115 -0.50 -15.86 -14.08
N GLY A 116 -0.02 -17.07 -13.79
CA GLY A 116 -0.26 -18.23 -14.66
C GLY A 116 -1.74 -18.61 -14.83
N ALA A 117 -2.62 -18.13 -13.95
CA ALA A 117 -4.07 -18.33 -14.02
C ALA A 117 -4.80 -17.20 -14.77
N GLY A 118 -4.10 -16.16 -15.24
CA GLY A 118 -4.67 -15.05 -15.97
C GLY A 118 -5.17 -13.89 -15.10
N ALA A 119 -4.81 -13.84 -13.83
CA ALA A 119 -5.02 -12.65 -13.00
C ALA A 119 -4.00 -11.58 -13.38
N ILE A 120 -4.40 -10.29 -13.43
CA ILE A 120 -3.56 -9.21 -13.93
C ILE A 120 -3.55 -7.98 -13.02
N GLY A 121 -2.46 -7.22 -13.11
CA GLY A 121 -2.29 -5.92 -12.48
C GLY A 121 -2.00 -5.98 -10.99
N LEU A 122 -2.06 -4.81 -10.36
CA LEU A 122 -1.66 -4.59 -8.95
C LEU A 122 -2.39 -5.49 -7.94
N MET A 123 -3.70 -5.67 -8.12
CA MET A 123 -4.54 -6.45 -7.22
C MET A 123 -4.89 -7.83 -7.79
N GLN A 124 -4.22 -8.26 -8.87
CA GLN A 124 -4.38 -9.56 -9.52
C GLN A 124 -5.85 -9.93 -9.76
N VAL A 125 -6.55 -9.06 -10.47
CA VAL A 125 -7.97 -9.25 -10.78
C VAL A 125 -8.12 -10.16 -12.00
N MET A 126 -9.02 -11.12 -11.92
CA MET A 126 -9.31 -12.04 -13.04
C MET A 126 -10.12 -11.33 -14.13
N ASP A 127 -9.88 -11.66 -15.41
CA ASP A 127 -10.51 -11.05 -16.59
C ASP A 127 -12.03 -10.96 -16.49
N PHE A 128 -12.70 -12.03 -16.08
CA PHE A 128 -14.16 -12.03 -15.98
C PHE A 128 -14.70 -11.03 -14.94
N ASN A 129 -13.92 -10.73 -13.89
CA ASN A 129 -14.25 -9.70 -12.92
C ASN A 129 -14.01 -8.31 -13.51
N LEU A 130 -12.92 -8.12 -14.24
CA LEU A 130 -12.60 -6.84 -14.91
C LEU A 130 -13.70 -6.47 -15.90
N GLU A 131 -14.11 -7.40 -16.75
CA GLU A 131 -15.19 -7.19 -17.71
C GLU A 131 -16.50 -6.80 -17.01
N SER A 132 -16.88 -7.52 -15.95
CA SER A 132 -18.12 -7.26 -15.19
C SER A 132 -18.12 -5.88 -14.49
N LEU A 133 -16.94 -5.36 -14.16
CA LEU A 133 -16.75 -4.06 -13.50
C LEU A 133 -16.45 -2.92 -14.49
N GLY A 134 -16.54 -3.20 -15.82
CA GLY A 134 -16.34 -2.21 -16.86
C GLY A 134 -14.90 -1.71 -16.96
N VAL A 135 -13.93 -2.54 -16.62
CA VAL A 135 -12.50 -2.25 -16.78
C VAL A 135 -12.11 -2.47 -18.24
N VAL A 136 -11.46 -1.48 -18.82
CA VAL A 136 -10.97 -1.52 -20.21
C VAL A 136 -9.54 -2.04 -20.28
N ASN A 137 -8.71 -1.62 -19.33
CA ASN A 137 -7.31 -2.02 -19.22
C ASN A 137 -6.98 -2.47 -17.79
N GLY A 138 -6.87 -3.78 -17.56
CA GLY A 138 -6.58 -4.33 -16.25
C GLY A 138 -5.14 -4.09 -15.75
N TYR A 139 -4.25 -3.52 -16.58
CA TYR A 139 -2.92 -3.07 -16.18
C TYR A 139 -2.88 -1.58 -15.82
N ASP A 140 -3.97 -0.86 -16.07
CA ASP A 140 -4.12 0.53 -15.64
C ASP A 140 -4.27 0.60 -14.13
N ILE A 141 -3.49 1.49 -13.49
CA ILE A 141 -3.41 1.60 -12.03
C ILE A 141 -4.78 1.96 -11.44
N ASP A 142 -5.45 2.97 -12.01
CA ASP A 142 -6.74 3.46 -11.50
C ASP A 142 -7.84 2.41 -11.68
N GLU A 143 -7.92 1.80 -12.85
CA GLU A 143 -8.95 0.80 -13.17
C GLU A 143 -8.77 -0.49 -12.36
N ASN A 144 -7.53 -0.98 -12.21
CA ASN A 144 -7.24 -2.22 -11.49
C ASN A 144 -7.50 -2.07 -9.99
N ILE A 145 -7.00 -0.99 -9.37
CA ILE A 145 -7.21 -0.74 -7.94
C ILE A 145 -8.71 -0.53 -7.66
N ARG A 146 -9.42 0.25 -8.50
CA ARG A 146 -10.87 0.40 -8.37
C ARG A 146 -11.59 -0.93 -8.35
N ALA A 147 -11.28 -1.81 -9.30
CA ALA A 147 -11.90 -3.12 -9.40
C ALA A 147 -11.55 -4.01 -8.20
N GLY A 148 -10.26 -4.11 -7.87
CA GLY A 148 -9.79 -4.93 -6.75
C GLY A 148 -10.36 -4.50 -5.41
N VAL A 149 -10.40 -3.19 -5.12
CA VAL A 149 -11.00 -2.65 -3.89
C VAL A 149 -12.50 -2.92 -3.83
N SER A 150 -13.21 -2.77 -4.95
CA SER A 150 -14.65 -3.09 -5.04
C SER A 150 -14.92 -4.57 -4.72
N ILE A 151 -14.11 -5.49 -5.25
CA ILE A 151 -14.21 -6.92 -4.97
C ILE A 151 -13.90 -7.23 -3.49
N LEU A 152 -12.82 -6.66 -2.98
CA LEU A 152 -12.42 -6.84 -1.57
C LEU A 152 -13.50 -6.35 -0.61
N LYS A 153 -14.10 -5.18 -0.90
CA LYS A 153 -15.23 -4.65 -0.14
C LYS A 153 -16.41 -5.61 -0.16
N GLY A 154 -16.79 -6.13 -1.33
CA GLY A 154 -17.86 -7.11 -1.43
C GLY A 154 -17.62 -8.31 -0.51
N TYR A 155 -16.42 -8.85 -0.48
CA TYR A 155 -16.10 -9.97 0.40
C TYR A 155 -16.03 -9.58 1.88
N LEU A 156 -15.58 -8.38 2.21
CA LEU A 156 -15.65 -7.87 3.59
C LEU A 156 -17.09 -7.78 4.09
N ASP A 157 -18.01 -7.29 3.24
CA ASP A 157 -19.43 -7.18 3.58
C ASP A 157 -20.08 -8.57 3.73
N ASP A 158 -19.82 -9.49 2.80
CA ASP A 158 -20.33 -10.86 2.85
C ASP A 158 -19.81 -11.63 4.09
N CYS A 159 -18.62 -11.28 4.55
CA CYS A 159 -17.99 -11.88 5.72
C CYS A 159 -18.21 -11.09 7.03
N ASN A 160 -19.11 -10.11 7.06
CA ASN A 160 -19.38 -9.26 8.23
C ASN A 160 -18.11 -8.59 8.81
N GLY A 161 -17.17 -8.19 7.97
CA GLY A 161 -15.93 -7.54 8.35
C GLY A 161 -14.81 -8.50 8.82
N ASP A 162 -15.00 -9.82 8.76
CA ASP A 162 -13.91 -10.77 9.03
C ASP A 162 -12.90 -10.73 7.89
N ILE A 163 -11.77 -10.03 8.14
CA ILE A 163 -10.71 -9.82 7.15
C ILE A 163 -10.13 -11.16 6.68
N ALA A 164 -9.90 -12.11 7.57
CA ALA A 164 -9.31 -13.39 7.19
C ALA A 164 -10.25 -14.19 6.27
N MET A 165 -11.55 -14.17 6.55
CA MET A 165 -12.57 -14.76 5.68
C MET A 165 -12.64 -14.06 4.32
N ALA A 166 -12.62 -12.72 4.30
CA ALA A 166 -12.62 -11.94 3.07
C ALA A 166 -11.37 -12.23 2.21
N LEU A 167 -10.20 -12.38 2.82
CA LEU A 167 -8.96 -12.75 2.13
C LEU A 167 -9.00 -14.19 1.58
N MET A 168 -9.63 -15.13 2.29
CA MET A 168 -9.87 -16.47 1.74
C MET A 168 -10.77 -16.43 0.50
N ALA A 169 -11.83 -15.61 0.53
CA ALA A 169 -12.72 -15.41 -0.61
C ALA A 169 -11.99 -14.72 -1.77
N TYR A 170 -11.16 -13.72 -1.49
CA TYR A 170 -10.40 -12.99 -2.48
C TYR A 170 -9.44 -13.90 -3.25
N ASN A 171 -8.65 -14.69 -2.53
CA ASN A 171 -7.63 -15.54 -3.13
C ASN A 171 -8.19 -16.82 -3.79
N ALA A 172 -9.11 -17.51 -3.14
CA ALA A 172 -9.59 -18.83 -3.61
C ALA A 172 -11.03 -18.81 -4.18
N GLY A 173 -11.72 -17.69 -4.04
CA GLY A 173 -13.12 -17.55 -4.40
C GLY A 173 -14.09 -18.09 -3.36
N PRO A 174 -15.29 -17.46 -3.24
CA PRO A 174 -16.32 -17.88 -2.27
C PRO A 174 -16.85 -19.29 -2.55
N GLY A 175 -16.87 -19.71 -3.81
CA GLY A 175 -17.26 -21.08 -4.19
C GLY A 175 -16.33 -22.15 -3.60
N THR A 176 -15.04 -21.87 -3.53
CA THR A 176 -14.07 -22.79 -2.88
C THR A 176 -14.34 -22.89 -1.38
N MET A 177 -14.60 -21.76 -0.72
CA MET A 177 -14.96 -21.74 0.69
C MET A 177 -16.21 -22.56 0.98
N MET A 178 -17.26 -22.35 0.20
CA MET A 178 -18.54 -23.06 0.34
C MET A 178 -18.34 -24.58 0.12
N ASN A 179 -17.65 -24.99 -0.93
CA ASN A 179 -17.40 -26.41 -1.26
C ASN A 179 -16.58 -27.13 -0.19
N ARG A 180 -15.75 -26.39 0.57
CA ARG A 180 -14.91 -26.91 1.64
C ARG A 180 -15.53 -26.75 3.03
N GLY A 181 -16.76 -26.23 3.12
CA GLY A 181 -17.45 -26.02 4.39
C GLY A 181 -16.71 -25.06 5.32
N VAL A 182 -16.17 -23.95 4.75
CA VAL A 182 -15.54 -22.86 5.50
C VAL A 182 -16.63 -21.91 5.93
N ILE A 183 -16.79 -21.72 7.24
CA ILE A 183 -17.82 -20.86 7.86
C ILE A 183 -17.24 -19.89 8.89
N SER A 184 -15.94 -19.94 9.15
CA SER A 184 -15.22 -19.03 10.04
C SER A 184 -13.73 -18.98 9.65
N SER A 185 -13.03 -17.95 10.10
CA SER A 185 -11.59 -17.79 9.91
C SER A 185 -10.76 -18.92 10.48
N GLU A 186 -11.24 -19.59 11.54
CA GLU A 186 -10.60 -20.79 12.11
C GLU A 186 -10.51 -21.96 11.10
N HIS A 187 -11.34 -21.95 10.08
CA HIS A 187 -11.33 -23.01 9.04
C HIS A 187 -10.30 -22.76 7.92
N LEU A 188 -9.36 -21.83 8.08
CA LEU A 188 -8.29 -21.60 7.09
C LEU A 188 -7.56 -22.89 6.69
N TYR A 189 -7.38 -23.81 7.62
CA TYR A 189 -6.74 -25.11 7.35
C TYR A 189 -7.47 -25.98 6.32
N LYS A 190 -8.75 -25.70 6.03
CA LYS A 190 -9.53 -26.39 4.99
C LYS A 190 -9.27 -25.82 3.59
N MET A 191 -8.72 -24.62 3.50
CA MET A 191 -8.48 -23.96 2.23
C MET A 191 -7.33 -24.62 1.45
N PRO A 192 -7.15 -24.32 0.15
CA PRO A 192 -5.95 -24.72 -0.58
C PRO A 192 -4.69 -24.21 0.12
N LEU A 193 -3.56 -24.92 -0.03
CA LEU A 193 -2.30 -24.56 0.61
C LEU A 193 -1.85 -23.14 0.23
N GLU A 194 -2.11 -22.75 -1.00
CA GLU A 194 -1.87 -21.38 -1.47
C GLU A 194 -2.58 -20.36 -0.58
N THR A 195 -3.87 -20.53 -0.35
CA THR A 195 -4.68 -19.64 0.49
C THR A 195 -4.26 -19.69 1.95
N GLN A 196 -3.87 -20.88 2.46
CA GLN A 196 -3.35 -21.02 3.81
C GLN A 196 -2.05 -20.23 4.03
N ASN A 197 -1.24 -20.04 2.98
CA ASN A 197 -0.04 -19.22 3.00
C ASN A 197 -0.34 -17.73 2.72
N TYR A 198 -1.32 -17.47 1.86
CA TYR A 198 -1.69 -16.12 1.45
C TYR A 198 -2.27 -15.29 2.60
N VAL A 199 -3.26 -15.82 3.31
CA VAL A 199 -3.96 -15.09 4.36
C VAL A 199 -3.00 -14.56 5.45
N PRO A 200 -2.16 -15.38 6.09
CA PRO A 200 -1.22 -14.87 7.09
C PRO A 200 -0.16 -13.92 6.49
N LYS A 201 0.23 -14.10 5.22
CA LYS A 201 1.14 -13.18 4.51
C LYS A 201 0.53 -11.79 4.41
N VAL A 202 -0.74 -11.68 3.95
CA VAL A 202 -1.44 -10.39 3.84
C VAL A 202 -1.65 -9.76 5.21
N LEU A 203 -2.06 -10.54 6.22
CA LEU A 203 -2.25 -10.02 7.58
C LEU A 203 -0.95 -9.49 8.19
N THR A 204 0.19 -10.12 7.89
CA THR A 204 1.51 -9.61 8.30
C THR A 204 1.79 -8.25 7.66
N TYR A 205 1.58 -8.10 6.35
CA TYR A 205 1.73 -6.81 5.67
C TYR A 205 0.73 -5.77 6.18
N TYR A 206 -0.50 -6.18 6.47
CA TYR A 206 -1.50 -5.29 7.03
C TYR A 206 -1.09 -4.75 8.40
N ASP A 207 -0.54 -5.61 9.26
CA ASP A 207 0.02 -5.17 10.55
C ASP A 207 1.22 -4.22 10.37
N GLU A 208 2.06 -4.44 9.34
CA GLU A 208 3.18 -3.57 9.02
C GLU A 208 2.72 -2.18 8.55
N TYR A 209 1.67 -2.12 7.72
CA TYR A 209 1.11 -0.85 7.21
C TYR A 209 0.26 -0.09 8.24
N ASN A 210 -0.13 -0.71 9.35
CA ASN A 210 -0.90 -0.09 10.43
C ASN A 210 -0.04 0.43 11.60
N ARG A 211 1.25 0.19 11.59
CA ARG A 211 2.17 0.66 12.64
C ARG A 211 2.63 2.05 12.34
#